data_ba333b1d1843f0251efa6ae167f2a668
#
_entry.id   ba333b1d1843f0251efa6ae167f2a668
#
_cell.length_a   1.000
_cell.length_b   1.000
_cell.length_c   1.000
_cell.angle_alpha   90.00
_cell.angle_beta   90.00
_cell.angle_gamma   90.00
#
_symmetry.space_group_name_H-M   'P 1'
#
loop_
_entity.id
_entity.type
_entity.pdbx_description
1 polymer ?
#
loop_
_entity_poly.entity_id
_entity_poly.type
_entity_poly.pdbx_seq_one_letter_code
_entity_poly.pdbx_strand_id
1 'polypeptide(L)' 'MPPTKRADAEAILPDLTDELARLRGHGHSYADIAFVLRTDHDITVTAETVRQWCADDGT' A
#
# COMPACT_ATOMS: atom_id res chain seq x y z
N MET A 1 2.63 17.03 1.92
CA MET A 1 1.36 16.55 1.33
C MET A 1 0.69 15.57 2.28
N PRO A 2 -0.62 15.63 2.43
CA PRO A 2 -1.30 14.64 3.25
C PRO A 2 -1.19 13.25 2.62
N PRO A 3 -1.15 12.18 3.43
CA PRO A 3 -1.10 10.83 2.88
C PRO A 3 -2.39 10.50 2.12
N THR A 4 -2.26 9.64 1.12
CA THR A 4 -3.40 9.18 0.33
C THR A 4 -4.32 8.33 1.21
N LYS A 5 -5.61 8.62 1.20
CA LYS A 5 -6.60 7.84 1.93
C LYS A 5 -6.83 6.50 1.24
N ARG A 6 -7.30 5.50 1.99
CA ARG A 6 -7.57 4.17 1.45
C ARG A 6 -8.50 4.22 0.23
N ALA A 7 -9.59 5.00 0.33
CA ALA A 7 -10.55 5.10 -0.77
C ALA A 7 -9.90 5.70 -2.02
N ASP A 8 -9.05 6.71 -1.84
CA ASP A 8 -8.35 7.35 -2.96
C ASP A 8 -7.32 6.39 -3.56
N ALA A 9 -6.63 5.62 -2.71
CA ALA A 9 -5.66 4.63 -3.18
C ALA A 9 -6.35 3.55 -3.99
N GLU A 10 -7.53 3.10 -3.58
CA GLU A 10 -8.29 2.10 -4.31
C GLU A 10 -8.82 2.64 -5.64
N ALA A 11 -9.10 3.94 -5.72
CA ALA A 11 -9.49 4.58 -6.97
C ALA A 11 -8.32 4.61 -7.95
N ILE A 12 -7.09 4.82 -7.45
CA ILE A 12 -5.88 4.82 -8.27
C ILE A 12 -5.49 3.39 -8.66
N LEU A 13 -5.61 2.45 -7.72
CA LEU A 13 -5.21 1.05 -7.88
C LEU A 13 -6.35 0.16 -7.39
N PRO A 14 -7.30 -0.22 -8.26
CA PRO A 14 -8.45 -1.03 -7.85
C PRO A 14 -8.08 -2.37 -7.21
N ASP A 15 -6.92 -2.92 -7.57
CA ASP A 15 -6.44 -4.20 -7.03
C ASP A 15 -5.50 -3.99 -5.83
N LEU A 16 -5.68 -2.92 -5.07
CA LEU A 16 -4.77 -2.55 -3.98
C LEU A 16 -4.58 -3.71 -2.99
N THR A 17 -5.65 -4.37 -2.57
CA THR A 17 -5.55 -5.50 -1.63
C THR A 17 -4.67 -6.62 -2.21
N ASP A 18 -4.88 -6.97 -3.47
CA ASP A 18 -4.08 -8.00 -4.13
C ASP A 18 -2.62 -7.58 -4.28
N GLU A 19 -2.39 -6.31 -4.59
CA GLU A 19 -1.03 -5.80 -4.72
C GLU A 19 -0.29 -5.82 -3.38
N LEU A 20 -0.95 -5.43 -2.30
CA LEU A 20 -0.37 -5.51 -0.97
C LEU A 20 -0.01 -6.95 -0.61
N ALA A 21 -0.91 -7.89 -0.87
CA ALA A 21 -0.67 -9.31 -0.60
C ALA A 21 0.49 -9.84 -1.44
N ARG A 22 0.56 -9.45 -2.71
CA ARG A 22 1.63 -9.86 -3.61
C ARG A 22 2.99 -9.37 -3.12
N LEU A 23 3.07 -8.09 -2.75
CA LEU A 23 4.33 -7.51 -2.29
C LEU A 23 4.76 -8.12 -0.95
N ARG A 24 3.84 -8.37 -0.03
CA ARG A 24 4.15 -9.05 1.22
C ARG A 24 4.61 -10.49 0.96
N GLY A 25 3.98 -11.18 0.01
CA GLY A 25 4.35 -12.54 -0.36
C GLY A 25 5.76 -12.61 -0.94
N HIS A 26 6.25 -11.53 -1.55
CA HIS A 26 7.61 -11.45 -2.06
C HIS A 26 8.62 -11.03 -0.98
N GLY A 27 8.19 -10.81 0.25
CA GLY A 27 9.09 -10.50 1.35
C GLY A 27 9.42 -9.01 1.49
N HIS A 28 8.70 -8.12 0.81
CA HIS A 28 8.92 -6.68 0.95
C HIS A 28 8.49 -6.20 2.34
N SER A 29 9.29 -5.31 2.92
CA SER A 29 8.92 -4.63 4.16
C SER A 29 7.81 -3.62 3.90
N TYR A 30 7.15 -3.16 4.96
CA TYR A 30 6.13 -2.13 4.82
C TYR A 30 6.71 -0.84 4.22
N ALA A 31 7.94 -0.49 4.58
CA ALA A 31 8.62 0.67 4.00
C ALA A 31 8.85 0.49 2.49
N ASP A 32 9.25 -0.72 2.08
CA ASP A 32 9.45 -1.03 0.66
C ASP A 32 8.12 -0.93 -0.11
N ILE A 33 7.04 -1.44 0.48
CA ILE A 33 5.73 -1.38 -0.14
C ILE A 33 5.28 0.07 -0.28
N ALA A 34 5.50 0.90 0.75
CA ALA A 34 5.16 2.33 0.68
C ALA A 34 5.94 3.01 -0.44
N PHE A 35 7.22 2.66 -0.61
CA PHE A 35 8.05 3.19 -1.68
C PHE A 35 7.51 2.79 -3.06
N VAL A 36 7.16 1.53 -3.25
CA VAL A 36 6.62 1.03 -4.51
C VAL A 36 5.30 1.72 -4.83
N LEU A 37 4.41 1.86 -3.85
CA LEU A 37 3.13 2.53 -4.07
C LEU A 37 3.34 3.98 -4.50
N ARG A 38 4.32 4.66 -3.92
CA ARG A 38 4.59 6.06 -4.26
C ARG A 38 5.20 6.19 -5.66
N THR A 39 6.17 5.32 -6.00
CA THR A 39 6.90 5.45 -7.26
C THR A 39 6.14 4.85 -8.45
N ASP A 40 5.43 3.75 -8.25
CA ASP A 40 4.77 3.04 -9.34
C ASP A 40 3.31 3.46 -9.53
N HIS A 41 2.64 3.89 -8.45
CA HIS A 41 1.21 4.15 -8.48
C HIS A 41 0.82 5.54 -8.00
N ASP A 42 1.80 6.39 -7.66
CA ASP A 42 1.56 7.75 -7.18
C ASP A 42 0.67 7.79 -5.93
N ILE A 43 0.78 6.77 -5.10
CA ILE A 43 0.06 6.66 -3.83
C ILE A 43 1.01 7.06 -2.71
N THR A 44 0.72 8.19 -2.03
CA THR A 44 1.58 8.72 -0.97
C THR A 44 1.14 8.15 0.37
N VAL A 45 1.91 7.21 0.92
CA VAL A 45 1.62 6.58 2.20
C VAL A 45 2.92 6.34 2.96
N THR A 46 2.80 6.16 4.29
CA THR A 46 3.92 5.78 5.15
C THR A 46 3.92 4.28 5.37
N ALA A 47 5.05 3.76 5.87
CA ALA A 47 5.16 2.36 6.23
C ALA A 47 4.08 1.97 7.27
N GLU A 48 3.81 2.86 8.22
CA GLU A 48 2.79 2.62 9.24
C GLU A 48 1.39 2.46 8.61
N THR A 49 1.06 3.31 7.65
CA THR A 49 -0.21 3.21 6.93
C THR A 49 -0.30 1.88 6.18
N VAL A 50 0.78 1.47 5.51
CA VAL A 50 0.82 0.18 4.79
C VAL A 50 0.61 -0.96 5.78
N ARG A 51 1.28 -0.91 6.92
CA ARG A 51 1.12 -1.94 7.96
C ARG A 51 -0.34 -2.05 8.39
N GLN A 52 -0.99 -0.91 8.61
CA GLN A 52 -2.37 -0.90 9.04
C GLN A 52 -3.30 -1.45 7.95
N TRP A 53 -3.06 -1.07 6.70
CA TRP A 53 -3.84 -1.58 5.58
C TRP A 53 -3.70 -3.10 5.43
N CYS A 54 -2.49 -3.61 5.58
CA CYS A 54 -2.25 -5.06 5.51
C CYS A 54 -2.97 -5.78 6.66
N ALA A 55 -2.94 -5.20 7.86
CA ALA A 55 -3.64 -5.79 9.01
C ALA A 55 -5.15 -5.81 8.78
N ASP A 56 -5.70 -4.71 8.26
CA ASP A 56 -7.13 -4.61 7.97
C ASP A 56 -7.56 -5.60 6.90
N ASP A 57 -6.69 -5.88 5.92
CA ASP A 57 -6.95 -6.82 4.83
C ASP A 57 -6.68 -8.27 5.21
N GLY A 58 -6.13 -8.52 6.40
CA GLY A 58 -5.77 -9.87 6.83
C GLY A 58 -4.51 -10.41 6.17
N THR A 59 -3.65 -9.53 5.72
CA THR A 59 -2.41 -9.90 5.00
C THR A 59 -1.19 -9.87 5.90
#